data_37155ed6e9dd461318dddfb161e49d69
#
_entry.id   37155ed6e9dd461318dddfb161e49d69
#
_cell.length_a   1.000
_cell.length_b   1.000
_cell.length_c   1.000
_cell.angle_alpha   90.00
_cell.angle_beta   90.00
_cell.angle_gamma   90.00
#
_symmetry.space_group_name_H-M   'P 1'
#
loop_
_entity.id
_entity.type
_entity.pdbx_description
1 polymer ?
#
loop_
_entity_poly.entity_id
_entity_poly.type
_entity_poly.pdbx_seq_one_letter_code
_entity_poly.pdbx_strand_id
1 'polypeptide(L)'
;MTLVRSALKIILAGVLGGSAAFPLRAPDFRHCSEERLASARPLFGPADTVSMFIIGDVMLHERQMSYSYGPFLEHISGRMKAADITVANMEFPLGGKPYSGYPAFSAPDEYACYINSCGANVFLAANNHILDKGYTGIERTIHVYDSLEAAGAIRYAGISADSLDNAGRYPLIVNVRGVRIALLNFTYGTNNPVKRGKWPKVNLSDTTDIAEALSRAKERKPDFIVASPHWGEEYKLHHSARQEKLAKWLVAKGVNAIVGTHPHVVQDSSMIAGVPVFYSLGNAVSNMSAANTQLELAVELKFARSTSGDMSMLPPSVTYLWCSRPGKYMDNYTTLPIQDFIGKRELWQAPYDYDKMMSTYHHVKAVTGVR
;
A
#
# COMPACT_ATOMS: atom_id res chain seq x y z
N MET A 1 62.22 6.69 -12.85
CA MET A 1 62.34 7.71 -13.89
C MET A 1 61.07 7.68 -14.73
N THR A 2 60.26 8.71 -14.56
CA THR A 2 59.62 9.60 -15.56
C THR A 2 58.47 9.01 -16.39
N LEU A 3 57.24 9.21 -15.97
CA LEU A 3 56.21 10.05 -16.58
C LEU A 3 56.05 10.04 -18.11
N VAL A 4 54.86 9.78 -18.63
CA VAL A 4 54.13 10.71 -19.51
C VAL A 4 52.61 10.40 -19.51
N ARG A 5 51.81 11.42 -19.18
CA ARG A 5 50.38 11.51 -19.40
C ARG A 5 50.11 11.89 -20.87
N SER A 6 49.09 11.34 -21.47
CA SER A 6 48.50 11.92 -22.69
C SER A 6 46.98 11.93 -22.58
N ALA A 7 46.45 13.13 -22.54
CA ALA A 7 45.02 13.44 -22.61
C ALA A 7 44.58 13.36 -24.08
N LEU A 8 43.47 12.63 -24.33
CA LEU A 8 42.81 12.65 -25.64
C LEU A 8 41.56 13.56 -25.52
N LYS A 9 41.63 14.74 -26.12
CA LYS A 9 40.49 15.63 -26.36
C LYS A 9 39.74 15.13 -27.59
N ILE A 10 38.47 14.74 -27.40
CA ILE A 10 37.53 14.56 -28.51
C ILE A 10 36.60 15.77 -28.51
N ILE A 11 36.70 16.56 -29.58
CA ILE A 11 35.74 17.66 -29.91
C ILE A 11 34.56 17.00 -30.61
N LEU A 12 33.36 17.11 -30.06
CA LEU A 12 32.13 16.80 -30.77
C LEU A 12 31.36 18.08 -30.97
N ALA A 13 31.23 18.49 -32.24
CA ALA A 13 30.43 19.63 -32.69
C ALA A 13 28.95 19.31 -32.60
N GLY A 14 28.15 20.32 -32.26
CA GLY A 14 26.75 20.24 -31.93
C GLY A 14 25.80 19.90 -33.07
N VAL A 15 24.65 19.38 -32.65
CA VAL A 15 23.37 19.58 -33.33
C VAL A 15 22.39 20.11 -32.30
N LEU A 16 21.95 21.34 -32.52
CA LEU A 16 20.92 22.03 -31.75
C LEU A 16 19.55 21.40 -32.08
N GLY A 17 19.00 20.65 -31.18
CA GLY A 17 17.59 20.26 -31.14
C GLY A 17 17.05 20.65 -29.78
N GLY A 18 16.42 21.80 -29.68
CA GLY A 18 15.86 22.31 -28.44
C GLY A 18 14.61 21.53 -28.03
N SER A 19 14.72 20.63 -27.07
CA SER A 19 13.62 20.23 -26.20
C SER A 19 13.86 20.91 -24.85
N ALA A 20 12.96 21.86 -24.52
CA ALA A 20 12.94 22.50 -23.23
C ALA A 20 12.62 21.48 -22.15
N ALA A 21 13.64 20.88 -21.59
CA ALA A 21 13.53 20.14 -20.33
C ALA A 21 13.30 21.19 -19.23
N PHE A 22 12.06 21.29 -18.74
CA PHE A 22 11.79 21.99 -17.49
C PHE A 22 12.60 21.31 -16.39
N PRO A 23 13.43 22.02 -15.63
CA PRO A 23 14.09 21.42 -14.47
C PRO A 23 13.01 21.06 -13.46
N LEU A 24 12.74 19.78 -13.29
CA LEU A 24 11.96 19.27 -12.17
C LEU A 24 12.73 19.67 -10.90
N ARG A 25 12.23 20.69 -10.20
CA ARG A 25 12.73 21.08 -8.89
C ARG A 25 12.58 19.86 -7.99
N ALA A 26 13.67 19.35 -7.43
CA ALA A 26 13.64 18.23 -6.50
C ALA A 26 12.60 18.51 -5.39
N PRO A 27 11.70 17.58 -5.10
CA PRO A 27 10.72 17.76 -4.01
C PRO A 27 11.47 18.02 -2.70
N ASP A 28 10.99 18.96 -1.90
CA ASP A 28 11.56 19.28 -0.59
C ASP A 28 10.99 18.30 0.45
N PHE A 29 11.70 17.20 0.67
CA PHE A 29 11.31 16.14 1.61
C PHE A 29 11.72 16.40 3.06
N ARG A 30 12.10 17.63 3.44
CA ARG A 30 12.54 17.97 4.80
C ARG A 30 11.51 17.68 5.91
N HIS A 31 10.28 17.33 5.55
CA HIS A 31 9.22 16.91 6.49
C HIS A 31 8.96 15.40 6.50
N CYS A 32 9.64 14.60 5.67
CA CYS A 32 9.62 13.15 5.80
C CYS A 32 10.62 12.78 6.89
N SER A 33 10.14 12.33 8.04
CA SER A 33 10.86 12.21 9.29
C SER A 33 12.20 11.45 9.19
N GLU A 34 13.30 12.12 9.55
CA GLU A 34 14.62 11.54 9.84
C GLU A 34 14.62 10.65 11.10
N GLU A 35 13.54 10.58 11.88
CA GLU A 35 13.49 9.97 13.21
C GLU A 35 13.43 8.44 13.25
N ARG A 36 13.33 7.73 12.13
CA ARG A 36 13.15 6.26 12.15
C ARG A 36 14.43 5.42 12.06
N LEU A 37 15.59 6.00 11.84
CA LEU A 37 16.86 5.27 11.77
C LEU A 37 17.52 4.97 13.13
N ALA A 38 16.99 5.45 14.24
CA ALA A 38 17.68 5.45 15.55
C ALA A 38 17.13 4.48 16.61
N SER A 39 16.11 3.67 16.36
CA SER A 39 15.68 2.64 17.32
C SER A 39 16.12 1.24 16.90
N ALA A 40 17.42 0.98 16.97
CA ALA A 40 17.92 -0.38 17.06
C ALA A 40 17.40 -0.99 18.37
N ARG A 41 16.29 -1.72 18.33
CA ARG A 41 15.91 -2.61 19.45
C ARG A 41 17.02 -3.67 19.59
N PRO A 42 17.40 -4.05 20.83
CA PRO A 42 18.47 -5.01 21.03
C PRO A 42 18.15 -6.33 20.34
N LEU A 43 19.13 -6.84 19.61
CA LEU A 43 19.14 -8.19 19.06
C LEU A 43 19.10 -9.19 20.22
N PHE A 44 18.17 -10.17 20.13
CA PHE A 44 18.04 -11.34 21.00
C PHE A 44 17.17 -11.20 22.27
N GLY A 45 15.89 -11.57 22.10
CA GLY A 45 15.00 -12.07 23.12
C GLY A 45 14.33 -13.38 22.61
N PRO A 46 13.75 -14.24 23.49
CA PRO A 46 13.09 -15.46 23.04
C PRO A 46 11.87 -15.13 22.18
N ALA A 47 11.80 -15.76 20.98
CA ALA A 47 10.78 -15.60 19.95
C ALA A 47 10.69 -14.17 19.35
N ASP A 48 11.62 -13.82 18.47
CA ASP A 48 11.53 -12.62 17.67
C ASP A 48 10.33 -12.72 16.70
N THR A 49 9.30 -11.94 16.99
CA THR A 49 8.12 -11.82 16.13
C THR A 49 8.22 -10.57 15.30
N VAL A 50 8.18 -10.69 13.97
CA VAL A 50 8.04 -9.57 13.05
C VAL A 50 6.57 -9.35 12.77
N SER A 51 6.08 -8.13 12.94
CA SER A 51 4.70 -7.73 12.69
C SER A 51 4.55 -6.96 11.38
N MET A 52 3.49 -7.28 10.63
CA MET A 52 3.09 -6.56 9.42
C MET A 52 1.65 -6.09 9.59
N PHE A 53 1.45 -4.79 9.68
CA PHE A 53 0.15 -4.13 9.76
C PHE A 53 -0.25 -3.63 8.38
N ILE A 54 -1.41 -4.05 7.87
CA ILE A 54 -1.87 -3.77 6.52
C ILE A 54 -3.19 -3.02 6.61
N ILE A 55 -3.25 -1.84 6.00
CA ILE A 55 -4.46 -1.04 5.83
C ILE A 55 -4.91 -1.08 4.36
N GLY A 56 -6.19 -0.80 4.14
CA GLY A 56 -6.83 -0.83 2.82
C GLY A 56 -6.49 0.37 1.94
N ASP A 57 -7.48 0.80 1.15
CA ASP A 57 -7.31 1.83 0.13
C ASP A 57 -7.17 3.22 0.77
N VAL A 58 -6.00 3.82 0.57
CA VAL A 58 -5.73 5.22 0.94
C VAL A 58 -6.04 6.06 -0.29
N MET A 59 -7.10 6.87 -0.22
CA MET A 59 -7.55 7.74 -1.31
C MET A 59 -7.44 9.21 -0.92
N LEU A 60 -7.35 10.08 -1.92
CA LEU A 60 -7.40 11.52 -1.70
C LEU A 60 -8.34 12.18 -2.72
N HIS A 61 -9.61 12.28 -2.34
CA HIS A 61 -10.60 12.99 -3.15
C HIS A 61 -10.41 14.52 -3.05
N GLU A 62 -10.90 15.25 -4.03
CA GLU A 62 -10.75 16.71 -4.10
C GLU A 62 -11.17 17.42 -2.81
N ARG A 63 -12.32 17.03 -2.24
CA ARG A 63 -12.79 17.60 -0.97
C ARG A 63 -11.83 17.37 0.20
N GLN A 64 -11.12 16.25 0.23
CA GLN A 64 -10.16 15.94 1.30
C GLN A 64 -8.93 16.87 1.24
N MET A 65 -8.55 17.35 0.05
CA MET A 65 -7.44 18.29 -0.13
C MET A 65 -7.68 19.67 0.50
N SER A 66 -8.92 19.99 0.85
CA SER A 66 -9.27 21.24 1.56
C SER A 66 -9.11 21.14 3.07
N TYR A 67 -8.71 19.98 3.60
CA TYR A 67 -8.55 19.70 5.03
C TYR A 67 -7.09 19.44 5.39
N SER A 68 -6.74 19.70 6.64
CA SER A 68 -5.45 19.27 7.18
C SER A 68 -5.40 17.75 7.26
N TYR A 69 -4.32 17.13 6.77
CA TYR A 69 -4.18 15.67 6.77
C TYR A 69 -3.94 15.09 8.16
N GLY A 70 -3.39 15.87 9.11
CA GLY A 70 -3.02 15.39 10.45
C GLY A 70 -4.01 14.42 11.10
N PRO A 71 -5.30 14.77 11.20
CA PRO A 71 -6.31 13.91 11.84
C PRO A 71 -6.67 12.62 11.07
N PHE A 72 -6.36 12.50 9.77
CA PHE A 72 -6.89 11.43 8.91
C PHE A 72 -6.60 10.03 9.47
N LEU A 73 -5.36 9.75 9.89
CA LEU A 73 -4.93 8.47 10.43
C LEU A 73 -4.38 8.56 11.86
N GLU A 74 -4.61 9.69 12.56
CA GLU A 74 -4.07 9.97 13.90
C GLU A 74 -4.38 8.83 14.88
N HIS A 75 -5.63 8.37 14.95
CA HIS A 75 -6.07 7.34 15.90
C HIS A 75 -5.49 5.95 15.64
N ILE A 76 -4.96 5.69 14.44
CA ILE A 76 -4.32 4.41 14.11
C ILE A 76 -2.80 4.54 13.94
N SER A 77 -2.27 5.76 13.86
CA SER A 77 -0.83 6.04 13.67
C SER A 77 0.06 5.34 14.71
N GLY A 78 -0.39 5.27 15.98
CA GLY A 78 0.33 4.54 17.01
C GLY A 78 0.50 3.05 16.70
N ARG A 79 -0.55 2.38 16.19
CA ARG A 79 -0.51 0.96 15.77
C ARG A 79 0.35 0.80 14.51
N MET A 80 0.23 1.71 13.56
CA MET A 80 1.05 1.74 12.33
C MET A 80 2.54 1.86 12.64
N LYS A 81 2.90 2.74 13.58
CA LYS A 81 4.30 2.95 14.01
C LYS A 81 4.84 1.80 14.87
N ALA A 82 3.98 1.11 15.61
CA ALA A 82 4.37 -0.02 16.45
C ALA A 82 4.71 -1.28 15.65
N ALA A 83 4.13 -1.43 14.44
CA ALA A 83 4.43 -2.55 13.56
C ALA A 83 5.81 -2.38 12.90
N ASP A 84 6.50 -3.49 12.64
CA ASP A 84 7.78 -3.50 11.95
C ASP A 84 7.62 -3.13 10.46
N ILE A 85 6.54 -3.59 9.86
CA ILE A 85 6.14 -3.31 8.48
C ILE A 85 4.71 -2.80 8.50
N THR A 86 4.46 -1.63 7.91
CA THR A 86 3.12 -1.11 7.72
C THR A 86 2.88 -0.86 6.24
N VAL A 87 1.91 -1.57 5.69
CA VAL A 87 1.58 -1.60 4.26
C VAL A 87 0.32 -0.78 4.01
N ALA A 88 0.34 0.12 3.01
CA ALA A 88 -0.81 0.91 2.57
C ALA A 88 -0.97 0.84 1.05
N ASN A 89 -2.19 0.62 0.55
CA ASN A 89 -2.48 0.76 -0.87
C ASN A 89 -2.71 2.23 -1.21
N MET A 90 -1.78 2.84 -1.96
CA MET A 90 -1.82 4.25 -2.36
C MET A 90 -2.64 4.37 -3.65
N GLU A 91 -3.95 4.52 -3.52
CA GLU A 91 -4.89 4.44 -4.66
C GLU A 91 -5.01 5.78 -5.38
N PHE A 92 -3.87 6.31 -5.79
CA PHE A 92 -3.69 7.52 -6.59
C PHE A 92 -2.26 7.59 -7.13
N PRO A 93 -2.04 8.25 -8.28
CA PRO A 93 -0.71 8.66 -8.69
C PRO A 93 -0.30 9.98 -8.03
N LEU A 94 1.00 10.20 -7.88
CA LEU A 94 1.61 11.50 -7.59
C LEU A 94 1.94 12.22 -8.91
N GLY A 95 0.88 12.49 -9.70
CA GLY A 95 0.99 12.99 -11.08
C GLY A 95 1.44 14.46 -11.22
N GLY A 96 1.55 15.18 -10.09
CA GLY A 96 1.86 16.62 -10.07
C GLY A 96 0.62 17.51 -10.28
N LYS A 97 0.87 18.82 -10.36
CA LYS A 97 -0.19 19.83 -10.56
C LYS A 97 -0.74 19.78 -11.99
N PRO A 98 -2.03 20.08 -12.20
CA PRO A 98 -3.02 20.37 -11.16
C PRO A 98 -3.41 19.11 -10.37
N TYR A 99 -3.52 19.24 -9.04
CA TYR A 99 -4.01 18.17 -8.19
C TYR A 99 -5.51 17.97 -8.41
N SER A 100 -5.97 16.73 -8.27
CA SER A 100 -7.37 16.36 -8.55
C SER A 100 -7.77 15.10 -7.80
N GLY A 101 -9.06 14.98 -7.47
CA GLY A 101 -9.70 13.77 -7.00
C GLY A 101 -10.32 12.95 -8.13
N TYR A 102 -11.35 12.14 -7.75
CA TYR A 102 -12.10 11.34 -8.72
C TYR A 102 -12.71 12.23 -9.84
N PRO A 103 -12.74 11.77 -11.12
CA PRO A 103 -12.40 10.42 -11.58
C PRO A 103 -10.91 10.22 -11.95
N ALA A 104 -10.09 11.26 -11.96
CA ALA A 104 -8.70 11.20 -12.40
C ALA A 104 -7.79 11.79 -11.33
N PHE A 105 -7.40 10.96 -10.37
CA PHE A 105 -6.61 11.37 -9.21
C PHE A 105 -5.23 11.92 -9.58
N SER A 106 -4.78 12.91 -8.82
CA SER A 106 -3.40 13.37 -8.73
C SER A 106 -3.19 13.96 -7.34
N ALA A 107 -2.60 13.20 -6.44
CA ALA A 107 -2.33 13.63 -5.08
C ALA A 107 -1.06 14.49 -5.00
N PRO A 108 -0.97 15.45 -4.05
CA PRO A 108 0.28 16.13 -3.74
C PRO A 108 1.27 15.21 -3.03
N ASP A 109 2.57 15.47 -3.21
CA ASP A 109 3.65 14.66 -2.64
C ASP A 109 3.62 14.68 -1.10
N GLU A 110 3.19 15.78 -0.51
CA GLU A 110 3.03 15.96 0.93
C GLU A 110 2.06 14.96 1.53
N TYR A 111 1.09 14.47 0.74
CA TYR A 111 0.17 13.44 1.23
C TYR A 111 0.86 12.08 1.39
N ALA A 112 1.74 11.71 0.48
CA ALA A 112 2.55 10.49 0.63
C ALA A 112 3.50 10.61 1.84
N CYS A 113 4.13 11.78 2.05
CA CYS A 113 4.94 12.05 3.23
C CYS A 113 4.12 11.95 4.53
N TYR A 114 2.89 12.49 4.52
CA TYR A 114 1.98 12.36 5.66
C TYR A 114 1.66 10.89 5.98
N ILE A 115 1.31 10.08 4.99
CA ILE A 115 1.02 8.64 5.19
C ILE A 115 2.24 7.90 5.76
N ASN A 116 3.44 8.22 5.25
CA ASN A 116 4.69 7.70 5.84
C ASN A 116 4.88 8.16 7.28
N SER A 117 4.64 9.44 7.60
CA SER A 117 4.75 9.98 8.96
C SER A 117 3.80 9.32 9.95
N CYS A 118 2.63 8.82 9.48
CA CYS A 118 1.70 8.02 10.27
C CYS A 118 2.21 6.61 10.56
N GLY A 119 3.21 6.14 9.81
CA GLY A 119 3.82 4.83 10.04
C GLY A 119 3.90 3.90 8.86
N ALA A 120 3.22 4.19 7.74
CA ALA A 120 3.33 3.36 6.55
C ALA A 120 4.73 3.44 5.94
N ASN A 121 5.39 2.30 5.83
CA ASN A 121 6.75 2.18 5.30
C ASN A 121 6.84 1.25 4.07
N VAL A 122 5.70 0.68 3.64
CA VAL A 122 5.58 -0.04 2.37
C VAL A 122 4.34 0.47 1.62
N PHE A 123 4.55 1.06 0.44
CA PHE A 123 3.50 1.57 -0.43
C PHE A 123 3.19 0.59 -1.56
N LEU A 124 1.92 0.25 -1.72
CA LEU A 124 1.44 -0.52 -2.86
C LEU A 124 0.87 0.43 -3.91
N ALA A 125 1.29 0.28 -5.14
CA ALA A 125 0.94 1.20 -6.23
C ALA A 125 0.27 0.52 -7.43
N ALA A 126 0.16 -0.82 -7.45
CA ALA A 126 -0.62 -1.49 -8.48
C ALA A 126 -2.11 -1.43 -8.13
N ASN A 127 -2.78 -0.41 -8.64
CA ASN A 127 -4.22 -0.20 -8.52
C ASN A 127 -4.78 0.39 -9.82
N ASN A 128 -6.12 0.50 -9.92
CA ASN A 128 -6.77 0.97 -11.14
C ASN A 128 -6.53 2.47 -11.43
N HIS A 129 -6.20 3.27 -10.40
CA HIS A 129 -5.98 4.71 -10.53
C HIS A 129 -4.54 5.12 -10.86
N ILE A 130 -3.57 4.21 -10.79
CA ILE A 130 -2.16 4.57 -10.96
C ILE A 130 -1.82 5.23 -12.31
N LEU A 131 -2.61 4.97 -13.35
CA LEU A 131 -2.47 5.58 -14.66
C LEU A 131 -3.44 6.76 -14.91
N ASP A 132 -4.10 7.31 -13.89
CA ASP A 132 -5.06 8.42 -14.07
C ASP A 132 -4.42 9.68 -14.71
N LYS A 133 -3.13 9.89 -14.53
CA LYS A 133 -2.34 10.93 -15.20
C LYS A 133 -1.44 10.38 -16.31
N GLY A 134 -1.81 9.22 -16.86
CA GLY A 134 -1.08 8.58 -17.94
C GLY A 134 0.35 8.15 -17.55
N TYR A 135 1.18 7.93 -18.58
CA TYR A 135 2.55 7.46 -18.36
C TYR A 135 3.46 8.49 -17.71
N THR A 136 3.27 9.76 -18.00
CA THR A 136 4.00 10.84 -17.30
C THR A 136 3.65 10.91 -15.81
N GLY A 137 2.41 10.59 -15.45
CA GLY A 137 1.97 10.52 -14.06
C GLY A 137 2.63 9.38 -13.28
N ILE A 138 2.69 8.18 -13.89
CA ILE A 138 3.36 7.03 -13.23
C ILE A 138 4.89 7.23 -13.18
N GLU A 139 5.52 7.80 -14.23
CA GLU A 139 6.94 8.16 -14.22
C GLU A 139 7.27 9.11 -13.07
N ARG A 140 6.43 10.14 -12.87
CA ARG A 140 6.59 11.07 -11.76
C ARG A 140 6.37 10.39 -10.40
N THR A 141 5.37 9.51 -10.30
CA THR A 141 5.10 8.75 -9.07
C THR A 141 6.31 7.91 -8.68
N ILE A 142 6.91 7.19 -9.65
CA ILE A 142 8.13 6.42 -9.44
C ILE A 142 9.27 7.31 -8.95
N HIS A 143 9.49 8.46 -9.60
CA HIS A 143 10.54 9.40 -9.19
C HIS A 143 10.38 9.88 -7.74
N VAL A 144 9.16 10.19 -7.31
CA VAL A 144 8.88 10.57 -5.92
C VAL A 144 9.13 9.39 -4.97
N TYR A 145 8.67 8.20 -5.31
CA TYR A 145 8.87 7.02 -4.47
C TYR A 145 10.35 6.61 -4.40
N ASP A 146 11.10 6.69 -5.49
CA ASP A 146 12.54 6.45 -5.48
C ASP A 146 13.27 7.43 -4.56
N SER A 147 12.85 8.69 -4.55
CA SER A 147 13.42 9.71 -3.65
C SER A 147 13.13 9.41 -2.19
N LEU A 148 11.90 8.97 -1.87
CA LEU A 148 11.52 8.53 -0.51
C LEU A 148 12.24 7.23 -0.10
N GLU A 149 12.42 6.30 -1.04
CA GLU A 149 13.16 5.05 -0.79
C GLU A 149 14.65 5.32 -0.56
N ALA A 150 15.26 6.20 -1.35
CA ALA A 150 16.64 6.62 -1.19
C ALA A 150 16.90 7.33 0.15
N ALA A 151 15.88 8.03 0.69
CA ALA A 151 15.90 8.60 2.02
C ALA A 151 15.65 7.56 3.14
N GLY A 152 15.42 6.29 2.80
CA GLY A 152 15.10 5.24 3.77
C GLY A 152 13.70 5.33 4.38
N ALA A 153 12.84 6.20 3.85
CA ALA A 153 11.51 6.45 4.41
C ALA A 153 10.52 5.32 4.09
N ILE A 154 10.55 4.82 2.86
CA ILE A 154 9.63 3.78 2.38
C ILE A 154 10.34 2.71 1.54
N ARG A 155 9.62 1.63 1.29
CA ARG A 155 9.77 0.72 0.14
C ARG A 155 8.48 0.75 -0.66
N TYR A 156 8.49 0.42 -1.94
CA TYR A 156 7.26 0.36 -2.73
C TYR A 156 7.22 -0.83 -3.68
N ALA A 157 6.01 -1.24 -4.07
CA ALA A 157 5.76 -2.34 -5.00
C ALA A 157 4.60 -1.99 -5.95
N GLY A 158 4.48 -2.74 -7.03
CA GLY A 158 3.34 -2.67 -7.94
C GLY A 158 3.59 -1.93 -9.24
N ILE A 159 4.60 -1.06 -9.29
CA ILE A 159 5.03 -0.31 -10.46
C ILE A 159 6.55 -0.39 -10.61
N SER A 160 7.03 -0.22 -11.84
CA SER A 160 8.46 -0.31 -12.14
C SER A 160 8.83 0.58 -13.32
N ALA A 161 10.01 1.23 -13.23
CA ALA A 161 10.51 2.14 -14.26
C ALA A 161 10.92 1.40 -15.54
N ASP A 162 11.57 0.24 -15.40
CA ASP A 162 12.06 -0.57 -16.50
C ASP A 162 12.14 -2.07 -16.13
N SER A 163 12.71 -2.89 -16.98
CA SER A 163 12.80 -4.34 -16.80
C SER A 163 13.73 -4.74 -15.64
N LEU A 164 14.79 -3.99 -15.41
CA LEU A 164 15.73 -4.26 -14.32
C LEU A 164 15.11 -3.91 -12.97
N ASP A 165 14.46 -2.75 -12.89
CA ASP A 165 13.70 -2.33 -11.73
C ASP A 165 12.56 -3.32 -11.41
N ASN A 166 11.82 -3.78 -12.44
CA ASN A 166 10.79 -4.81 -12.26
C ASN A 166 11.37 -6.12 -11.71
N ALA A 167 12.48 -6.58 -12.23
CA ALA A 167 13.15 -7.77 -11.71
C ALA A 167 13.56 -7.60 -10.24
N GLY A 168 13.87 -6.39 -9.81
CA GLY A 168 14.19 -6.05 -8.43
C GLY A 168 12.98 -5.95 -7.48
N ARG A 169 11.84 -5.43 -7.98
CA ARG A 169 10.64 -5.06 -7.17
C ARG A 169 9.48 -6.03 -7.29
N TYR A 170 9.48 -6.93 -8.24
CA TYR A 170 8.41 -7.91 -8.40
C TYR A 170 8.95 -9.33 -8.34
N PRO A 171 8.97 -9.91 -7.12
CA PRO A 171 8.45 -9.42 -5.86
C PRO A 171 9.38 -8.42 -5.15
N LEU A 172 8.80 -7.55 -4.32
CA LEU A 172 9.55 -6.75 -3.37
C LEU A 172 9.99 -7.63 -2.19
N ILE A 173 11.29 -7.66 -1.90
CA ILE A 173 11.79 -8.35 -0.71
C ILE A 173 11.99 -7.34 0.41
N VAL A 174 11.31 -7.58 1.52
CA VAL A 174 11.49 -6.83 2.78
C VAL A 174 12.21 -7.74 3.77
N ASN A 175 13.29 -7.26 4.36
CA ASN A 175 14.04 -7.99 5.39
C ASN A 175 14.01 -7.21 6.69
N VAL A 176 13.40 -7.78 7.72
CA VAL A 176 13.31 -7.18 9.04
C VAL A 176 13.77 -8.19 10.06
N ARG A 177 14.81 -7.83 10.84
CA ARG A 177 15.41 -8.70 11.86
C ARG A 177 15.68 -10.13 11.38
N GLY A 178 16.12 -10.25 10.11
CA GLY A 178 16.45 -11.52 9.49
C GLY A 178 15.25 -12.35 9.04
N VAL A 179 14.01 -11.84 9.15
CA VAL A 179 12.81 -12.42 8.51
C VAL A 179 12.66 -11.79 7.13
N ARG A 180 12.65 -12.63 6.11
CA ARG A 180 12.57 -12.22 4.70
C ARG A 180 11.17 -12.47 4.17
N ILE A 181 10.47 -11.42 3.79
CA ILE A 181 9.12 -11.47 3.26
C ILE A 181 9.13 -11.00 1.81
N ALA A 182 8.64 -11.83 0.89
CA ALA A 182 8.38 -11.44 -0.48
C ALA A 182 6.96 -10.89 -0.59
N LEU A 183 6.82 -9.67 -1.09
CA LEU A 183 5.55 -8.98 -1.27
C LEU A 183 5.23 -8.89 -2.76
N LEU A 184 4.08 -9.45 -3.18
CA LEU A 184 3.56 -9.35 -4.53
C LEU A 184 2.38 -8.38 -4.54
N ASN A 185 2.50 -7.27 -5.26
CA ASN A 185 1.38 -6.35 -5.51
C ASN A 185 1.09 -6.29 -7.01
N PHE A 186 -0.17 -6.47 -7.37
CA PHE A 186 -0.67 -6.44 -8.75
C PHE A 186 -2.15 -6.04 -8.78
N THR A 187 -2.62 -5.51 -9.92
CA THR A 187 -4.01 -5.06 -10.11
C THR A 187 -4.72 -5.82 -11.24
N TYR A 188 -6.05 -5.92 -11.15
CA TYR A 188 -6.89 -6.48 -12.20
C TYR A 188 -6.85 -5.67 -13.50
N GLY A 189 -6.50 -4.38 -13.42
CA GLY A 189 -6.47 -3.45 -14.54
C GLY A 189 -6.24 -2.01 -14.08
N THR A 190 -6.31 -1.10 -15.04
CA THR A 190 -6.20 0.35 -14.81
C THR A 190 -7.31 1.09 -15.56
N ASN A 191 -7.78 2.23 -15.03
CA ASN A 191 -8.83 3.05 -15.65
C ASN A 191 -8.40 3.59 -17.02
N ASN A 192 -7.13 3.91 -17.19
CA ASN A 192 -6.54 4.24 -18.48
C ASN A 192 -5.79 3.02 -19.06
N PRO A 193 -5.83 2.81 -20.40
CA PRO A 193 -5.26 1.62 -21.01
C PRO A 193 -3.77 1.44 -20.76
N VAL A 194 -3.36 0.24 -20.37
CA VAL A 194 -1.96 -0.17 -20.34
C VAL A 194 -1.49 -0.45 -21.77
N LYS A 195 -0.39 0.17 -22.20
CA LYS A 195 0.25 -0.09 -23.49
C LYS A 195 1.21 -1.27 -23.35
N ARG A 196 0.94 -2.35 -24.09
CA ARG A 196 1.78 -3.55 -24.09
C ARG A 196 3.23 -3.21 -24.45
N GLY A 197 4.17 -3.73 -23.67
CA GLY A 197 5.62 -3.53 -23.92
C GLY A 197 6.16 -2.14 -23.59
N LYS A 198 5.30 -1.19 -23.13
CA LYS A 198 5.74 0.15 -22.73
C LYS A 198 6.12 0.19 -21.25
N TRP A 199 7.20 0.89 -20.96
CA TRP A 199 7.60 1.28 -19.60
C TRP A 199 7.22 2.74 -19.33
N PRO A 200 6.98 3.12 -18.05
CA PRO A 200 6.93 2.26 -16.85
C PRO A 200 5.81 1.21 -16.91
N LYS A 201 5.96 0.13 -16.13
CA LYS A 201 4.94 -0.93 -16.01
C LYS A 201 4.16 -0.84 -14.72
N VAL A 202 2.89 -1.24 -14.80
CA VAL A 202 2.04 -1.63 -13.66
C VAL A 202 1.96 -3.15 -13.66
N ASN A 203 2.11 -3.78 -12.51
CA ASN A 203 1.94 -5.22 -12.36
C ASN A 203 0.46 -5.58 -12.50
N LEU A 204 0.11 -6.32 -13.53
CA LEU A 204 -1.24 -6.78 -13.77
C LEU A 204 -1.48 -8.19 -13.20
N SER A 205 -2.74 -8.55 -13.04
CA SER A 205 -3.17 -9.91 -12.60
C SER A 205 -3.02 -10.97 -13.71
N ASP A 206 -1.97 -10.85 -14.52
CA ASP A 206 -1.59 -11.88 -15.49
C ASP A 206 -0.87 -13.01 -14.77
N THR A 207 -1.38 -14.24 -14.91
CA THR A 207 -0.83 -15.41 -14.21
C THR A 207 0.57 -15.80 -14.69
N THR A 208 0.96 -15.42 -15.91
CA THR A 208 2.32 -15.63 -16.42
C THR A 208 3.30 -14.71 -15.71
N ASP A 209 3.02 -13.40 -15.67
CA ASP A 209 3.84 -12.41 -14.98
C ASP A 209 3.94 -12.71 -13.47
N ILE A 210 2.82 -13.12 -12.85
CA ILE A 210 2.79 -13.52 -11.43
C ILE A 210 3.61 -14.80 -11.21
N ALA A 211 3.54 -15.79 -12.10
CA ALA A 211 4.33 -17.02 -11.99
C ALA A 211 5.83 -16.75 -12.09
N GLU A 212 6.24 -15.86 -12.98
CA GLU A 212 7.64 -15.41 -13.07
C GLU A 212 8.10 -14.69 -11.79
N ALA A 213 7.25 -13.80 -11.25
CA ALA A 213 7.54 -13.12 -9.99
C ALA A 213 7.66 -14.11 -8.81
N LEU A 214 6.81 -15.13 -8.76
CA LEU A 214 6.89 -16.21 -7.77
C LEU A 214 8.14 -17.09 -7.95
N SER A 215 8.59 -17.33 -9.18
CA SER A 215 9.88 -18.00 -9.45
C SER A 215 11.03 -17.18 -8.88
N ARG A 216 11.08 -15.89 -9.22
CA ARG A 216 12.09 -14.95 -8.65
C ARG A 216 12.01 -14.87 -7.11
N ALA A 217 10.81 -14.96 -6.54
CA ALA A 217 10.65 -15.04 -5.10
C ALA A 217 11.38 -16.25 -4.53
N LYS A 218 11.12 -17.43 -5.07
CA LYS A 218 11.73 -18.69 -4.61
C LYS A 218 13.25 -18.68 -4.71
N GLU A 219 13.82 -18.12 -5.79
CA GLU A 219 15.25 -17.95 -5.96
C GLU A 219 15.89 -17.09 -4.85
N ARG A 220 15.13 -16.10 -4.36
CA ARG A 220 15.54 -15.21 -3.26
C ARG A 220 15.32 -15.80 -1.87
N LYS A 221 14.75 -17.01 -1.78
CA LYS A 221 14.53 -17.78 -0.55
C LYS A 221 13.89 -16.93 0.57
N PRO A 222 12.69 -16.37 0.38
CA PRO A 222 11.99 -15.70 1.45
C PRO A 222 11.45 -16.72 2.46
N ASP A 223 11.27 -16.30 3.70
CA ASP A 223 10.60 -17.10 4.72
C ASP A 223 9.09 -17.15 4.46
N PHE A 224 8.52 -16.05 3.94
CA PHE A 224 7.11 -15.93 3.62
C PHE A 224 6.88 -15.17 2.31
N ILE A 225 5.79 -15.51 1.63
CA ILE A 225 5.29 -14.82 0.45
C ILE A 225 3.89 -14.29 0.78
N VAL A 226 3.73 -12.96 0.73
CA VAL A 226 2.44 -12.28 0.93
C VAL A 226 2.01 -11.66 -0.39
N ALA A 227 0.79 -11.96 -0.84
CA ALA A 227 0.21 -11.34 -2.02
C ALA A 227 -0.81 -10.26 -1.60
N SER A 228 -0.68 -9.08 -2.21
CA SER A 228 -1.61 -7.95 -2.02
C SER A 228 -2.21 -7.56 -3.38
N PRO A 229 -3.23 -8.30 -3.85
CA PRO A 229 -3.93 -8.01 -5.09
C PRO A 229 -4.90 -6.84 -4.92
N HIS A 230 -4.97 -5.97 -5.93
CA HIS A 230 -6.02 -4.99 -6.11
C HIS A 230 -7.03 -5.55 -7.12
N TRP A 231 -8.15 -6.09 -6.64
CA TRP A 231 -9.02 -6.97 -7.41
C TRP A 231 -10.48 -6.97 -6.94
N GLY A 232 -11.36 -7.63 -7.69
CA GLY A 232 -12.75 -7.88 -7.29
C GLY A 232 -13.73 -6.92 -7.96
N GLU A 233 -14.91 -6.82 -7.38
CA GLU A 233 -16.01 -5.96 -7.84
C GLU A 233 -16.33 -4.94 -6.75
N GLU A 234 -16.43 -3.66 -7.15
CA GLU A 234 -16.73 -2.58 -6.23
C GLU A 234 -18.07 -2.82 -5.51
N TYR A 235 -18.09 -2.46 -4.21
CA TYR A 235 -19.27 -2.43 -3.33
C TYR A 235 -19.89 -3.81 -3.03
N LYS A 236 -19.29 -4.91 -3.45
CA LYS A 236 -19.75 -6.27 -3.12
C LYS A 236 -19.11 -6.77 -1.83
N LEU A 237 -19.94 -7.20 -0.86
CA LEU A 237 -19.47 -7.74 0.44
C LEU A 237 -18.93 -9.17 0.33
N HIS A 238 -19.26 -9.90 -0.73
CA HIS A 238 -18.73 -11.23 -1.00
C HIS A 238 -17.74 -11.19 -2.15
N HIS A 239 -16.68 -11.97 -2.02
CA HIS A 239 -15.72 -12.14 -3.11
C HIS A 239 -16.35 -12.82 -4.33
N SER A 240 -15.80 -12.55 -5.49
CA SER A 240 -16.21 -13.15 -6.76
C SER A 240 -15.53 -14.50 -6.99
N ALA A 241 -16.13 -15.35 -7.83
CA ALA A 241 -15.51 -16.61 -8.26
C ALA A 241 -14.13 -16.41 -8.93
N ARG A 242 -13.89 -15.24 -9.56
CA ARG A 242 -12.59 -14.88 -10.13
C ARG A 242 -11.54 -14.65 -9.05
N GLN A 243 -11.89 -13.96 -7.98
CA GLN A 243 -11.02 -13.76 -6.81
C GLN A 243 -10.69 -15.10 -6.16
N GLU A 244 -11.69 -15.94 -5.93
CA GLU A 244 -11.51 -17.28 -5.33
C GLU A 244 -10.58 -18.17 -6.17
N LYS A 245 -10.80 -18.21 -7.49
CA LYS A 245 -9.96 -18.98 -8.43
C LYS A 245 -8.50 -18.53 -8.38
N LEU A 246 -8.26 -17.22 -8.40
CA LEU A 246 -6.90 -16.68 -8.34
C LEU A 246 -6.27 -16.91 -6.96
N ALA A 247 -7.03 -16.77 -5.87
CA ALA A 247 -6.55 -17.06 -4.53
C ALA A 247 -6.10 -18.52 -4.39
N LYS A 248 -6.93 -19.48 -4.84
CA LYS A 248 -6.57 -20.91 -4.86
C LYS A 248 -5.30 -21.19 -5.65
N TRP A 249 -5.15 -20.52 -6.80
CA TRP A 249 -3.95 -20.66 -7.64
C TRP A 249 -2.71 -20.08 -6.94
N LEU A 250 -2.79 -18.90 -6.33
CA LEU A 250 -1.69 -18.28 -5.57
C LEU A 250 -1.24 -19.17 -4.40
N VAL A 251 -2.19 -19.71 -3.64
CA VAL A 251 -1.91 -20.65 -2.53
C VAL A 251 -1.20 -21.90 -3.05
N ALA A 252 -1.69 -22.49 -4.15
CA ALA A 252 -1.06 -23.65 -4.77
C ALA A 252 0.37 -23.36 -5.29
N LYS A 253 0.71 -22.09 -5.54
CA LYS A 253 2.05 -21.62 -5.92
C LYS A 253 2.95 -21.29 -4.74
N GLY A 254 2.44 -21.37 -3.49
CA GLY A 254 3.22 -21.21 -2.26
C GLY A 254 3.11 -19.83 -1.61
N VAL A 255 2.07 -19.06 -1.92
CA VAL A 255 1.74 -17.84 -1.18
C VAL A 255 1.24 -18.22 0.22
N ASN A 256 1.70 -17.51 1.25
CA ASN A 256 1.42 -17.80 2.66
C ASN A 256 0.31 -16.92 3.25
N ALA A 257 0.01 -15.76 2.66
CA ALA A 257 -1.12 -14.92 3.02
C ALA A 257 -1.56 -14.10 1.80
N ILE A 258 -2.86 -13.81 1.71
CA ILE A 258 -3.43 -12.94 0.68
C ILE A 258 -4.25 -11.85 1.36
N VAL A 259 -3.95 -10.58 1.07
CA VAL A 259 -4.64 -9.42 1.62
C VAL A 259 -4.98 -8.46 0.47
N GLY A 260 -6.23 -8.46 0.05
CA GLY A 260 -6.72 -7.76 -1.13
C GLY A 260 -7.32 -6.39 -0.82
N THR A 261 -7.44 -5.57 -1.88
CA THR A 261 -8.02 -4.22 -1.90
C THR A 261 -8.85 -4.02 -3.17
N HIS A 262 -9.43 -2.86 -3.42
CA HIS A 262 -10.24 -2.41 -4.56
C HIS A 262 -11.76 -2.38 -4.33
N PRO A 263 -12.44 -3.36 -3.73
CA PRO A 263 -13.91 -3.31 -3.61
C PRO A 263 -14.46 -2.13 -2.81
N HIS A 264 -13.60 -1.36 -2.13
CA HIS A 264 -13.94 -0.21 -1.27
C HIS A 264 -14.86 -0.55 -0.09
N VAL A 265 -15.11 -1.82 0.14
CA VAL A 265 -15.85 -2.38 1.27
C VAL A 265 -15.10 -3.58 1.82
N VAL A 266 -15.29 -3.87 3.09
CA VAL A 266 -14.78 -5.11 3.67
C VAL A 266 -15.51 -6.29 3.04
N GLN A 267 -14.76 -7.20 2.42
CA GLN A 267 -15.29 -8.47 1.94
C GLN A 267 -15.06 -9.58 2.96
N ASP A 268 -15.73 -10.70 2.74
CA ASP A 268 -15.50 -11.92 3.50
C ASP A 268 -14.03 -12.38 3.44
N SER A 269 -13.70 -13.34 4.28
CA SER A 269 -12.38 -13.96 4.32
C SER A 269 -12.52 -15.48 4.22
N SER A 270 -11.45 -16.13 3.82
CA SER A 270 -11.40 -17.60 3.78
C SER A 270 -10.04 -18.13 4.24
N MET A 271 -10.03 -19.43 4.57
CA MET A 271 -8.81 -20.19 4.81
C MET A 271 -8.68 -21.22 3.70
N ILE A 272 -7.69 -21.09 2.84
CA ILE A 272 -7.44 -21.99 1.71
C ILE A 272 -6.19 -22.83 2.02
N ALA A 273 -6.34 -24.12 2.25
CA ALA A 273 -5.23 -25.02 2.61
C ALA A 273 -4.36 -24.47 3.76
N GLY A 274 -4.98 -23.86 4.78
CA GLY A 274 -4.28 -23.26 5.92
C GLY A 274 -3.71 -21.86 5.68
N VAL A 275 -3.93 -21.27 4.50
CA VAL A 275 -3.49 -19.91 4.15
C VAL A 275 -4.65 -18.92 4.32
N PRO A 276 -4.47 -17.85 5.12
CA PRO A 276 -5.50 -16.82 5.28
C PRO A 276 -5.63 -15.97 4.03
N VAL A 277 -6.89 -15.72 3.64
CA VAL A 277 -7.25 -14.86 2.51
C VAL A 277 -8.26 -13.82 2.97
N PHE A 278 -7.87 -12.56 2.98
CA PHE A 278 -8.74 -11.40 3.17
C PHE A 278 -8.99 -10.81 1.79
N TYR A 279 -10.21 -10.93 1.26
CA TYR A 279 -10.47 -10.55 -0.14
C TYR A 279 -10.49 -9.03 -0.35
N SER A 280 -10.96 -8.25 0.63
CA SER A 280 -10.86 -6.78 0.60
C SER A 280 -10.88 -6.20 2.01
N LEU A 281 -10.02 -5.22 2.23
CA LEU A 281 -9.96 -4.47 3.49
C LEU A 281 -10.91 -3.26 3.51
N GLY A 282 -11.38 -2.76 2.37
CA GLY A 282 -12.11 -1.50 2.28
C GLY A 282 -11.19 -0.27 2.25
N ASN A 283 -11.72 0.90 2.61
CA ASN A 283 -11.03 2.19 2.51
C ASN A 283 -10.43 2.63 3.85
N ALA A 284 -9.10 2.73 3.94
CA ALA A 284 -8.41 3.29 5.11
C ALA A 284 -8.79 4.76 5.35
N VAL A 285 -8.83 5.54 4.28
CA VAL A 285 -9.32 6.92 4.29
C VAL A 285 -9.84 7.31 2.91
N SER A 286 -11.07 7.82 2.85
CA SER A 286 -11.69 8.24 1.60
C SER A 286 -12.83 9.25 1.85
N ASN A 287 -13.33 9.90 0.78
CA ASN A 287 -14.57 10.68 0.83
C ASN A 287 -15.76 9.91 0.24
N MET A 288 -15.66 8.60 0.04
CA MET A 288 -16.74 7.80 -0.52
C MET A 288 -17.95 7.75 0.39
N SER A 289 -19.15 7.76 -0.20
CA SER A 289 -20.43 7.81 0.52
C SER A 289 -21.35 6.62 0.23
N ALA A 290 -20.98 5.75 -0.68
CA ALA A 290 -21.73 4.52 -0.96
C ALA A 290 -21.86 3.66 0.32
N ALA A 291 -22.85 2.78 0.35
CA ALA A 291 -23.06 1.90 1.50
C ALA A 291 -21.79 1.10 1.83
N ASN A 292 -21.47 0.99 3.11
CA ASN A 292 -20.35 0.24 3.68
C ASN A 292 -18.94 0.77 3.37
N THR A 293 -18.76 1.80 2.53
CA THR A 293 -17.44 2.31 2.11
C THR A 293 -16.68 3.11 3.18
N GLN A 294 -17.31 3.38 4.33
CA GLN A 294 -16.66 4.00 5.48
C GLN A 294 -16.10 2.96 6.48
N LEU A 295 -16.46 1.68 6.31
CA LEU A 295 -15.95 0.58 7.12
C LEU A 295 -14.72 -0.01 6.47
N GLU A 296 -13.67 -0.16 7.26
CA GLU A 296 -12.42 -0.80 6.88
C GLU A 296 -12.05 -1.94 7.82
N LEU A 297 -11.18 -2.80 7.36
CA LEU A 297 -10.52 -3.84 8.13
C LEU A 297 -9.01 -3.64 8.03
N ALA A 298 -8.32 -3.36 9.12
CA ALA A 298 -6.88 -3.49 9.19
C ALA A 298 -6.52 -4.92 9.61
N VAL A 299 -5.52 -5.50 8.94
CA VAL A 299 -5.02 -6.87 9.21
C VAL A 299 -3.61 -6.79 9.76
N GLU A 300 -3.33 -7.50 10.85
CA GLU A 300 -1.99 -7.70 11.36
C GLU A 300 -1.57 -9.16 11.17
N LEU A 301 -0.49 -9.38 10.41
CA LEU A 301 0.21 -10.64 10.25
C LEU A 301 1.42 -10.64 11.17
N LYS A 302 1.67 -11.76 11.86
CA LYS A 302 2.84 -11.94 12.72
C LYS A 302 3.63 -13.16 12.30
N PHE A 303 4.92 -12.95 12.10
CA PHE A 303 5.88 -13.96 11.67
C PHE A 303 6.83 -14.24 12.84
N ALA A 304 6.79 -15.45 13.37
CA ALA A 304 7.57 -15.85 14.52
C ALA A 304 8.70 -16.80 14.13
N ARG A 305 9.86 -16.62 14.75
CA ARG A 305 10.95 -17.59 14.69
C ARG A 305 11.00 -18.34 16.01
N SER A 306 10.97 -19.67 15.93
CA SER A 306 11.13 -20.52 17.11
C SER A 306 12.58 -20.50 17.60
N THR A 307 12.81 -21.04 18.80
CA THR A 307 14.17 -21.23 19.35
C THR A 307 15.01 -22.23 18.54
N SER A 308 14.36 -23.13 17.78
CA SER A 308 15.02 -24.03 16.80
C SER A 308 15.36 -23.35 15.47
N GLY A 309 14.89 -22.11 15.25
CA GLY A 309 15.08 -21.36 14.01
C GLY A 309 13.96 -21.53 12.99
N ASP A 310 12.95 -22.35 13.29
CA ASP A 310 11.80 -22.59 12.38
C ASP A 310 10.92 -21.36 12.31
N MET A 311 10.47 -21.02 11.09
CA MET A 311 9.60 -19.89 10.84
C MET A 311 8.14 -20.32 10.77
N SER A 312 7.27 -19.58 11.43
CA SER A 312 5.82 -19.80 11.39
C SER A 312 5.07 -18.46 11.33
N MET A 313 3.92 -18.46 10.67
CA MET A 313 2.99 -17.34 10.73
C MET A 313 1.95 -17.64 11.82
N LEU A 314 1.80 -16.70 12.76
CA LEU A 314 0.78 -16.79 13.80
C LEU A 314 -0.61 -16.50 13.20
N PRO A 315 -1.72 -16.89 13.86
CA PRO A 315 -3.05 -16.51 13.42
C PRO A 315 -3.14 -14.99 13.22
N PRO A 316 -3.67 -14.53 12.07
CA PRO A 316 -3.83 -13.10 11.83
C PRO A 316 -4.82 -12.49 12.83
N SER A 317 -4.60 -11.23 13.18
CA SER A 317 -5.58 -10.44 13.91
C SER A 317 -6.15 -9.32 13.04
N VAL A 318 -7.38 -8.93 13.34
CA VAL A 318 -8.10 -7.90 12.58
C VAL A 318 -8.58 -6.78 13.51
N THR A 319 -8.60 -5.56 12.98
CA THR A 319 -9.17 -4.38 13.64
C THR A 319 -10.14 -3.71 12.68
N TYR A 320 -11.39 -3.60 13.07
CA TYR A 320 -12.37 -2.82 12.32
C TYR A 320 -12.17 -1.33 12.55
N LEU A 321 -12.16 -0.57 11.47
CA LEU A 321 -11.96 0.87 11.46
C LEU A 321 -13.16 1.56 10.80
N TRP A 322 -13.38 2.82 11.19
CA TRP A 322 -14.42 3.69 10.64
C TRP A 322 -13.81 4.98 10.11
N CYS A 323 -13.91 5.23 8.82
CA CYS A 323 -13.53 6.50 8.22
C CYS A 323 -14.67 7.51 8.40
N SER A 324 -14.60 8.31 9.46
CA SER A 324 -15.55 9.41 9.71
C SER A 324 -15.22 10.61 8.84
N ARG A 325 -16.26 11.30 8.35
CA ARG A 325 -16.14 12.48 7.49
C ARG A 325 -16.39 13.77 8.29
N PRO A 326 -15.96 14.95 7.77
CA PRO A 326 -16.14 16.23 8.48
C PRO A 326 -17.57 16.50 8.95
N GLY A 327 -17.70 17.04 10.16
CA GLY A 327 -18.97 17.33 10.81
C GLY A 327 -19.68 16.09 11.36
N LYS A 328 -18.96 14.98 11.57
CA LYS A 328 -19.48 13.72 12.11
C LYS A 328 -18.89 13.40 13.47
N TYR A 329 -17.74 12.72 13.54
CA TYR A 329 -17.00 12.58 14.79
C TYR A 329 -16.34 13.92 15.16
N MET A 330 -15.65 14.52 14.20
CA MET A 330 -14.99 15.82 14.32
C MET A 330 -15.17 16.62 13.02
N ASP A 331 -14.67 17.86 12.98
CA ASP A 331 -14.75 18.71 11.78
C ASP A 331 -13.61 18.45 10.78
N ASN A 332 -13.25 17.18 10.63
CA ASN A 332 -12.25 16.71 9.69
C ASN A 332 -12.53 15.23 9.32
N TYR A 333 -11.80 14.71 8.32
CA TYR A 333 -11.71 13.26 8.10
C TYR A 333 -10.87 12.63 9.20
N THR A 334 -11.29 11.46 9.68
CA THR A 334 -10.50 10.69 10.64
C THR A 334 -10.89 9.22 10.61
N THR A 335 -9.92 8.33 10.76
CA THR A 335 -10.13 6.88 10.79
C THR A 335 -9.98 6.38 12.21
N LEU A 336 -11.07 5.80 12.73
CA LEU A 336 -11.24 5.43 14.14
C LEU A 336 -11.25 3.91 14.30
N PRO A 337 -10.47 3.32 15.23
CA PRO A 337 -10.64 1.93 15.63
C PRO A 337 -11.99 1.76 16.33
N ILE A 338 -12.92 1.02 15.72
CA ILE A 338 -14.31 0.93 16.23
C ILE A 338 -14.35 0.46 17.68
N GLN A 339 -13.53 -0.52 18.05
CA GLN A 339 -13.50 -1.08 19.41
C GLN A 339 -13.21 -0.03 20.50
N ASP A 340 -12.40 0.97 20.17
CA ASP A 340 -12.04 2.03 21.11
C ASP A 340 -13.17 3.05 21.32
N PHE A 341 -14.22 2.99 20.49
CA PHE A 341 -15.34 3.94 20.46
C PHE A 341 -16.71 3.31 20.76
N ILE A 342 -16.79 2.00 20.95
CA ILE A 342 -18.05 1.34 21.35
C ILE A 342 -18.56 1.93 22.67
N GLY A 343 -19.82 2.33 22.71
CA GLY A 343 -20.46 2.94 23.88
C GLY A 343 -20.18 4.43 24.08
N LYS A 344 -19.43 5.09 23.18
CA LYS A 344 -19.00 6.50 23.30
C LYS A 344 -19.73 7.41 22.31
N ARG A 345 -21.04 7.21 22.15
CA ARG A 345 -21.89 7.95 21.19
C ARG A 345 -21.83 9.46 21.40
N GLU A 346 -21.68 9.88 22.65
CA GLU A 346 -21.61 11.28 23.07
C GLU A 346 -20.36 12.03 22.56
N LEU A 347 -19.33 11.33 22.10
CA LEU A 347 -18.15 11.95 21.50
C LEU A 347 -18.39 12.45 20.08
N TRP A 348 -19.49 12.03 19.42
CA TRP A 348 -19.80 12.44 18.06
C TRP A 348 -20.49 13.80 18.02
N GLN A 349 -19.99 14.73 17.20
CA GLN A 349 -20.70 15.98 16.89
C GLN A 349 -22.06 15.69 16.24
N ALA A 350 -22.14 14.63 15.41
CA ALA A 350 -23.36 14.13 14.80
C ALA A 350 -23.63 12.68 15.27
N PRO A 351 -24.40 12.47 16.36
CA PRO A 351 -24.64 11.14 16.93
C PRO A 351 -25.19 10.09 15.96
N TYR A 352 -25.89 10.52 14.91
CA TYR A 352 -26.39 9.59 13.88
C TYR A 352 -25.25 8.92 13.07
N ASP A 353 -24.06 9.52 12.99
CA ASP A 353 -22.90 8.87 12.32
C ASP A 353 -22.32 7.77 13.19
N TYR A 354 -22.36 7.91 14.52
CA TYR A 354 -22.09 6.80 15.44
C TYR A 354 -23.06 5.63 15.22
N ASP A 355 -24.36 5.93 15.15
CA ASP A 355 -25.40 4.91 14.94
C ASP A 355 -25.19 4.22 13.57
N LYS A 356 -24.80 4.98 12.54
CA LYS A 356 -24.43 4.46 11.23
C LYS A 356 -23.17 3.57 11.32
N MET A 357 -22.14 4.00 12.03
CA MET A 357 -20.92 3.21 12.26
C MET A 357 -21.27 1.85 12.86
N MET A 358 -22.02 1.86 13.97
CA MET A 358 -22.39 0.64 14.68
C MET A 358 -23.28 -0.28 13.84
N SER A 359 -24.27 0.27 13.14
CA SER A 359 -25.15 -0.53 12.27
C SER A 359 -24.39 -1.13 11.09
N THR A 360 -23.50 -0.36 10.45
CA THR A 360 -22.65 -0.85 9.36
C THR A 360 -21.68 -1.93 9.85
N TYR A 361 -21.03 -1.71 11.00
CA TYR A 361 -20.13 -2.67 11.61
C TYR A 361 -20.82 -4.01 11.89
N HIS A 362 -21.99 -3.99 12.54
CA HIS A 362 -22.73 -5.21 12.83
C HIS A 362 -23.22 -5.91 11.56
N HIS A 363 -23.74 -5.14 10.60
CA HIS A 363 -24.21 -5.67 9.32
C HIS A 363 -23.09 -6.36 8.55
N VAL A 364 -22.00 -5.64 8.30
CA VAL A 364 -20.88 -6.19 7.50
C VAL A 364 -20.24 -7.37 8.20
N LYS A 365 -20.01 -7.31 9.51
CA LYS A 365 -19.48 -8.42 10.30
C LYS A 365 -20.38 -9.67 10.24
N ALA A 366 -21.70 -9.48 10.28
CA ALA A 366 -22.66 -10.59 10.17
C ALA A 366 -22.67 -11.20 8.77
N VAL A 367 -22.58 -10.37 7.71
CA VAL A 367 -22.61 -10.83 6.31
C VAL A 367 -21.30 -11.47 5.91
N THR A 368 -20.15 -10.88 6.27
CA THR A 368 -18.82 -11.34 5.83
C THR A 368 -18.23 -12.43 6.72
N GLY A 369 -18.69 -12.54 7.96
CA GLY A 369 -18.17 -13.51 8.95
C GLY A 369 -16.75 -13.21 9.44
N VAL A 370 -16.13 -12.09 9.06
CA VAL A 370 -14.76 -11.74 9.49
C VAL A 370 -14.75 -11.44 10.99
N ARG A 371 -13.82 -12.05 11.73
CA ARG A 371 -13.72 -11.97 13.19
C ARG A 371 -12.31 -11.67 13.65
#